data_89e838143b9de5db3d307de98d37eeda
#
_entry.id   89e838143b9de5db3d307de98d37eeda
#
_cell.length_a   1.000
_cell.length_b   1.000
_cell.length_c   1.000
_cell.angle_alpha   90.00
_cell.angle_beta   90.00
_cell.angle_gamma   90.00
#
_symmetry.space_group_name_H-M   'P 1'
#
loop_
_entity.id
_entity.type
_entity.pdbx_description
1 polymer ?
#
loop_
_entity_poly.entity_id
_entity_poly.type
_entity_poly.pdbx_seq_one_letter_code
_entity_poly.pdbx_strand_id
1 'polypeptide(L)'
;MFVLKKDNKTKECFQEHKIRHAIEKAYNSLNREFDESVFKETLKVLGVDDSDTSESVISVYEIQDVIEDIIFKRGDKELYDAFHWVKKRWLEVEYEKKLMCKSIENQNANVDEYSFGGREAESANVYRKAYALDRCVSKRTKRLHENNENYIHDVDAYCSGKHNCLTEPLNKVLNEGAIVGQTHIRPAASINSAMQLTAVYFQIQSQEQFGGVSGSSYDWTMVPFVRKSFFKHYVINYIKQNEELTFDRIWQMSMDDIDEWVTNHKEEYLNKFNLKFEDFRFGNQKKLDKYLAGAALFDTRLEAMQAAEALIHNLNVWAL
;
A
#
# COMPACT_ATOMS: atom_id res chain seq x y z
N MET A 1 36.19 -19.05 32.04
CA MET A 1 35.87 -18.04 31.00
C MET A 1 34.46 -18.25 30.51
N PHE A 2 33.69 -17.17 30.37
CA PHE A 2 32.34 -17.16 29.78
C PHE A 2 32.31 -16.39 28.47
N VAL A 3 31.46 -16.81 27.56
CA VAL A 3 31.24 -16.12 26.30
C VAL A 3 29.89 -15.42 26.32
N LEU A 4 29.89 -14.12 26.09
CA LEU A 4 28.70 -13.33 25.87
C LEU A 4 28.21 -13.53 24.42
N LYS A 5 27.00 -14.05 24.27
CA LYS A 5 26.42 -14.28 22.97
C LYS A 5 26.14 -12.96 22.21
N LYS A 6 25.87 -13.08 20.95
CA LYS A 6 25.58 -11.97 20.03
C LYS A 6 24.35 -11.14 20.45
N ASP A 7 23.47 -11.65 21.31
CA ASP A 7 22.34 -10.92 21.90
C ASP A 7 22.74 -9.95 23.02
N ASN A 8 24.04 -9.95 23.41
CA ASN A 8 24.62 -9.18 24.51
C ASN A 8 23.92 -9.40 25.87
N LYS A 9 23.19 -10.51 26.03
CA LYS A 9 22.47 -10.86 27.26
C LYS A 9 22.82 -12.27 27.76
N THR A 10 22.92 -13.23 26.86
CA THR A 10 23.11 -14.63 27.19
C THR A 10 24.60 -14.92 27.38
N LYS A 11 24.96 -15.50 28.53
CA LYS A 11 26.31 -15.98 28.83
C LYS A 11 26.35 -17.50 28.76
N GLU A 12 27.32 -18.05 28.07
CA GLU A 12 27.60 -19.49 28.01
C GLU A 12 29.04 -19.77 28.44
N CYS A 13 29.30 -20.99 28.91
CA CYS A 13 30.67 -21.45 29.12
C CYS A 13 31.43 -21.44 27.81
N PHE A 14 32.69 -21.04 27.85
CA PHE A 14 33.57 -21.05 26.69
C PHE A 14 33.73 -22.50 26.15
N GLN A 15 33.60 -22.64 24.83
CA GLN A 15 33.64 -23.92 24.14
C GLN A 15 34.59 -23.84 22.92
N GLU A 16 35.78 -24.40 23.06
CA GLU A 16 36.84 -24.39 22.03
C GLU A 16 36.37 -24.93 20.68
N HIS A 17 35.57 -25.99 20.70
CA HIS A 17 35.09 -26.63 19.46
C HIS A 17 34.27 -25.68 18.58
N LYS A 18 33.61 -24.69 19.16
CA LYS A 18 32.86 -23.68 18.36
C LYS A 18 33.78 -22.76 17.57
N ILE A 19 34.93 -22.38 18.22
CA ILE A 19 35.96 -21.58 17.53
C ILE A 19 36.59 -22.39 16.41
N ARG A 20 37.00 -23.63 16.72
CA ARG A 20 37.56 -24.55 15.74
C ARG A 20 36.65 -24.69 14.56
N HIS A 21 35.37 -24.97 14.77
CA HIS A 21 34.39 -25.16 13.72
C HIS A 21 34.18 -23.89 12.88
N ALA A 22 34.26 -22.70 13.47
CA ALA A 22 34.15 -21.44 12.73
C ALA A 22 35.33 -21.24 11.77
N ILE A 23 36.54 -21.55 12.21
CA ILE A 23 37.75 -21.46 11.39
C ILE A 23 37.74 -22.55 10.30
N GLU A 24 37.40 -23.80 10.65
CA GLU A 24 37.28 -24.92 9.70
C GLU A 24 36.31 -24.62 8.55
N LYS A 25 35.18 -23.95 8.84
CA LYS A 25 34.25 -23.52 7.79
C LYS A 25 34.87 -22.60 6.75
N ALA A 26 35.74 -21.69 7.18
CA ALA A 26 36.42 -20.79 6.25
C ALA A 26 37.42 -21.58 5.36
N TYR A 27 38.20 -22.49 5.93
CA TYR A 27 39.08 -23.36 5.18
C TYR A 27 38.32 -24.25 4.18
N ASN A 28 37.24 -24.88 4.65
CA ASN A 28 36.40 -25.75 3.79
C ASN A 28 35.74 -24.96 2.65
N SER A 29 35.39 -23.72 2.84
CA SER A 29 34.83 -22.87 1.77
C SER A 29 35.84 -22.59 0.63
N LEU A 30 37.14 -22.71 0.94
CA LEU A 30 38.24 -22.57 -0.02
C LEU A 30 38.77 -23.92 -0.53
N ASN A 31 38.15 -25.05 -0.12
CA ASN A 31 38.65 -26.40 -0.37
C ASN A 31 40.12 -26.62 0.08
N ARG A 32 40.47 -26.02 1.22
CA ARG A 32 41.81 -26.11 1.84
C ARG A 32 41.78 -27.00 3.07
N GLU A 33 42.90 -27.69 3.35
CA GLU A 33 43.09 -28.40 4.61
C GLU A 33 43.17 -27.40 5.77
N PHE A 34 42.58 -27.76 6.91
CA PHE A 34 42.53 -26.94 8.10
C PHE A 34 43.94 -26.83 8.73
N ASP A 35 44.40 -25.60 8.93
CA ASP A 35 45.66 -25.32 9.64
C ASP A 35 45.43 -25.17 11.15
N GLU A 36 45.79 -26.20 11.91
CA GLU A 36 45.69 -26.24 13.37
C GLU A 36 46.42 -25.09 14.05
N SER A 37 47.44 -24.53 13.40
CA SER A 37 48.27 -23.45 13.99
C SER A 37 47.47 -22.17 14.18
N VAL A 38 46.49 -21.84 13.28
CA VAL A 38 45.61 -20.69 13.43
C VAL A 38 44.74 -20.81 14.66
N PHE A 39 44.20 -22.02 14.87
CA PHE A 39 43.36 -22.31 16.04
C PHE A 39 44.12 -22.21 17.36
N LYS A 40 45.31 -22.81 17.41
CA LYS A 40 46.17 -22.75 18.63
C LYS A 40 46.59 -21.33 18.96
N GLU A 41 46.99 -20.55 17.95
CA GLU A 41 47.33 -19.15 18.16
C GLU A 41 46.13 -18.33 18.64
N THR A 42 44.95 -18.60 18.13
CA THR A 42 43.71 -17.96 18.59
C THR A 42 43.45 -18.26 20.08
N LEU A 43 43.57 -19.52 20.53
CA LEU A 43 43.38 -19.87 21.93
C LEU A 43 44.41 -19.20 22.82
N LYS A 44 45.65 -19.13 22.36
CA LYS A 44 46.78 -18.47 23.11
C LYS A 44 46.50 -16.96 23.25
N VAL A 45 46.06 -16.26 22.21
CA VAL A 45 45.72 -14.81 22.26
C VAL A 45 44.53 -14.58 23.18
N LEU A 46 43.55 -15.50 23.19
CA LEU A 46 42.38 -15.41 24.05
C LEU A 46 42.70 -15.75 25.53
N GLY A 47 43.92 -16.21 25.83
CA GLY A 47 44.34 -16.55 27.22
C GLY A 47 43.60 -17.74 27.79
N VAL A 48 43.17 -18.70 26.97
CA VAL A 48 42.38 -19.86 27.44
C VAL A 48 43.23 -20.81 28.30
N ASP A 49 44.55 -20.80 28.09
CA ASP A 49 45.50 -21.67 28.83
C ASP A 49 45.91 -21.14 30.21
N ASP A 50 45.54 -19.87 30.54
CA ASP A 50 45.88 -19.28 31.82
C ASP A 50 44.86 -19.70 32.90
N SER A 51 45.32 -20.36 33.94
CA SER A 51 44.55 -20.93 35.05
C SER A 51 43.73 -19.89 35.86
N ASP A 52 43.94 -18.59 35.62
CA ASP A 52 43.35 -17.48 36.38
C ASP A 52 42.10 -16.83 35.68
N THR A 53 41.65 -17.40 34.57
CA THR A 53 40.58 -16.79 33.77
C THR A 53 39.17 -17.25 34.11
N SER A 54 38.93 -17.82 35.29
CA SER A 54 37.64 -18.43 35.66
C SER A 54 36.45 -17.45 35.66
N GLU A 55 36.66 -16.13 35.76
CA GLU A 55 35.61 -15.10 35.77
C GLU A 55 35.61 -14.17 34.58
N SER A 56 36.54 -14.35 33.62
CA SER A 56 36.56 -13.48 32.43
C SER A 56 35.39 -13.71 31.49
N VAL A 57 34.79 -12.64 31.00
CA VAL A 57 33.71 -12.64 30.02
C VAL A 57 34.24 -12.02 28.76
N ILE A 58 34.19 -12.76 27.64
CA ILE A 58 34.56 -12.27 26.30
C ILE A 58 33.35 -12.35 25.39
N SER A 59 33.21 -11.39 24.50
CA SER A 59 32.11 -11.43 23.52
C SER A 59 32.46 -12.29 22.30
N VAL A 60 31.45 -12.83 21.66
CA VAL A 60 31.63 -13.54 20.35
C VAL A 60 32.30 -12.63 19.33
N TYR A 61 32.04 -11.33 19.36
CA TYR A 61 32.64 -10.37 18.43
C TYR A 61 34.14 -10.21 18.67
N GLU A 62 34.57 -10.09 19.92
CA GLU A 62 36.01 -10.02 20.28
C GLU A 62 36.74 -11.29 19.84
N ILE A 63 36.14 -12.47 20.01
CA ILE A 63 36.72 -13.73 19.53
C ILE A 63 36.88 -13.70 18.01
N GLN A 64 35.89 -13.20 17.28
CA GLN A 64 35.95 -13.08 15.80
C GLN A 64 37.02 -12.08 15.36
N ASP A 65 37.13 -10.95 16.04
CA ASP A 65 38.15 -9.94 15.75
C ASP A 65 39.55 -10.49 15.96
N VAL A 66 39.80 -11.27 17.01
CA VAL A 66 41.08 -11.95 17.24
C VAL A 66 41.41 -12.94 16.11
N ILE A 67 40.43 -13.73 15.65
CA ILE A 67 40.65 -14.67 14.55
C ILE A 67 40.98 -13.90 13.25
N GLU A 68 40.26 -12.84 12.95
CA GLU A 68 40.51 -12.00 11.77
C GLU A 68 41.90 -11.38 11.80
N ASP A 69 42.32 -10.88 12.96
CA ASP A 69 43.64 -10.28 13.15
C ASP A 69 44.78 -11.28 12.94
N ILE A 70 44.62 -12.52 13.45
CA ILE A 70 45.62 -13.60 13.26
C ILE A 70 45.73 -13.97 11.77
N ILE A 71 44.60 -14.17 11.10
CA ILE A 71 44.59 -14.51 9.67
C ILE A 71 45.19 -13.37 8.83
N PHE A 72 44.84 -12.12 9.15
CA PHE A 72 45.38 -10.95 8.48
C PHE A 72 46.89 -10.82 8.64
N LYS A 73 47.44 -10.99 9.86
CA LYS A 73 48.85 -10.97 10.14
C LYS A 73 49.65 -12.05 9.43
N ARG A 74 49.02 -13.18 9.13
CA ARG A 74 49.64 -14.25 8.34
C ARG A 74 49.68 -13.96 6.81
N GLY A 75 48.99 -12.91 6.38
CA GLY A 75 48.95 -12.49 4.98
C GLY A 75 48.07 -13.38 4.08
N ASP A 76 47.27 -14.28 4.64
CA ASP A 76 46.35 -15.12 3.87
C ASP A 76 45.06 -14.34 3.56
N LYS A 77 45.11 -13.58 2.49
CA LYS A 77 44.00 -12.72 2.09
C LYS A 77 42.75 -13.50 1.72
N GLU A 78 42.88 -14.65 1.07
CA GLU A 78 41.74 -15.47 0.65
C GLU A 78 41.02 -16.05 1.88
N LEU A 79 41.77 -16.55 2.85
CA LEU A 79 41.21 -17.04 4.11
C LEU A 79 40.55 -15.92 4.93
N TYR A 80 41.20 -14.74 4.94
CA TYR A 80 40.64 -13.55 5.59
C TYR A 80 39.30 -13.18 4.96
N ASP A 81 39.24 -13.07 3.64
CA ASP A 81 38.03 -12.72 2.90
C ASP A 81 36.92 -13.77 3.12
N ALA A 82 37.28 -15.07 3.13
CA ALA A 82 36.33 -16.15 3.39
C ALA A 82 35.74 -16.10 4.81
N PHE A 83 36.60 -15.88 5.83
CA PHE A 83 36.17 -15.78 7.23
C PHE A 83 35.33 -14.52 7.47
N HIS A 84 35.79 -13.39 6.94
CA HIS A 84 35.10 -12.10 7.03
C HIS A 84 33.74 -12.11 6.30
N TRP A 85 33.64 -12.81 5.16
CA TRP A 85 32.40 -12.96 4.41
C TRP A 85 31.31 -13.67 5.23
N VAL A 86 31.65 -14.72 5.97
CA VAL A 86 30.72 -15.43 6.85
C VAL A 86 30.20 -14.52 7.96
N LYS A 87 31.08 -13.72 8.56
CA LYS A 87 30.73 -12.72 9.57
C LYS A 87 29.82 -11.63 8.99
N LYS A 88 30.21 -11.08 7.84
CA LYS A 88 29.49 -10.00 7.18
C LYS A 88 28.05 -10.45 6.80
N ARG A 89 27.94 -11.62 6.15
CA ARG A 89 26.63 -12.16 5.78
C ARG A 89 25.73 -12.42 7.00
N TRP A 90 26.34 -12.90 8.09
CA TRP A 90 25.57 -13.11 9.31
C TRP A 90 25.08 -11.79 9.93
N LEU A 91 25.91 -10.74 9.93
CA LEU A 91 25.51 -9.41 10.39
C LEU A 91 24.43 -8.80 9.51
N GLU A 92 24.50 -9.00 8.21
CA GLU A 92 23.47 -8.58 7.27
C GLU A 92 22.11 -9.26 7.58
N VAL A 93 22.11 -10.57 7.77
CA VAL A 93 20.88 -11.34 8.11
C VAL A 93 20.32 -10.90 9.47
N GLU A 94 21.16 -10.67 10.47
CA GLU A 94 20.70 -10.19 11.79
C GLU A 94 20.19 -8.75 11.72
N TYR A 95 20.80 -7.91 10.89
CA TYR A 95 20.33 -6.56 10.65
C TYR A 95 18.97 -6.56 9.97
N GLU A 96 18.79 -7.38 8.93
CA GLU A 96 17.51 -7.55 8.24
C GLU A 96 16.42 -8.07 9.18
N LYS A 97 16.73 -9.07 10.02
CA LYS A 97 15.80 -9.56 11.04
C LYS A 97 15.43 -8.48 12.05
N LYS A 98 16.39 -7.68 12.51
CA LYS A 98 16.12 -6.57 13.44
C LYS A 98 15.25 -5.50 12.80
N LEU A 99 15.48 -5.19 11.53
CA LEU A 99 14.64 -4.24 10.78
C LEU A 99 13.21 -4.76 10.66
N MET A 100 13.05 -6.04 10.32
CA MET A 100 11.75 -6.67 10.20
C MET A 100 11.00 -6.68 11.54
N CYS A 101 11.66 -7.10 12.63
CA CYS A 101 11.06 -7.08 13.97
C CYS A 101 10.68 -5.65 14.36
N LYS A 102 11.57 -4.69 14.15
CA LYS A 102 11.33 -3.28 14.46
C LYS A 102 10.20 -2.67 13.64
N SER A 103 10.03 -3.09 12.39
CA SER A 103 8.94 -2.69 11.53
C SER A 103 7.60 -3.24 12.02
N ILE A 104 7.56 -4.50 12.45
CA ILE A 104 6.37 -5.12 13.03
C ILE A 104 6.01 -4.51 14.40
N GLU A 105 7.02 -4.08 15.17
CA GLU A 105 6.86 -3.45 16.48
C GLU A 105 6.53 -1.96 16.41
N ASN A 106 6.93 -1.27 15.34
CA ASN A 106 6.64 0.15 15.16
C ASN A 106 5.20 0.36 14.72
N GLN A 107 4.44 1.03 15.55
CA GLN A 107 3.10 1.49 15.20
C GLN A 107 3.21 2.67 14.22
N ASN A 108 2.80 2.43 12.99
CA ASN A 108 2.67 3.49 11.99
C ASN A 108 1.19 3.83 11.85
N ALA A 109 0.82 5.07 12.08
CA ALA A 109 -0.58 5.53 12.04
C ALA A 109 -1.27 5.32 10.67
N ASN A 110 -0.51 5.03 9.62
CA ASN A 110 -1.03 4.84 8.27
C ASN A 110 -1.20 3.38 7.86
N VAL A 111 -0.87 2.45 8.74
CA VAL A 111 -1.00 1.01 8.47
C VAL A 111 -1.95 0.41 9.49
N ASP A 112 -2.96 -0.31 9.03
CA ASP A 112 -3.80 -1.11 9.90
C ASP A 112 -3.01 -2.31 10.44
N GLU A 113 -2.26 -2.07 11.50
CA GLU A 113 -1.36 -3.03 12.13
C GLU A 113 -2.10 -4.20 12.76
N TYR A 114 -3.39 -4.03 12.99
CA TYR A 114 -4.24 -5.07 13.56
C TYR A 114 -4.73 -6.06 12.51
N SER A 115 -4.65 -5.71 11.22
CA SER A 115 -5.00 -6.62 10.14
C SER A 115 -3.85 -7.54 9.77
N PHE A 116 -4.17 -8.77 9.36
CA PHE A 116 -3.16 -9.71 8.83
C PHE A 116 -2.50 -9.13 7.58
N GLY A 117 -3.27 -8.53 6.68
CA GLY A 117 -2.76 -7.93 5.45
C GLY A 117 -1.83 -6.74 5.72
N GLY A 118 -2.11 -5.93 6.73
CA GLY A 118 -1.24 -4.82 7.15
C GLY A 118 0.12 -5.32 7.64
N ARG A 119 0.15 -6.37 8.45
CA ARG A 119 1.41 -6.97 8.93
C ARG A 119 2.23 -7.61 7.81
N GLU A 120 1.59 -8.29 6.88
CA GLU A 120 2.24 -8.84 5.69
C GLU A 120 2.80 -7.75 4.79
N ALA A 121 2.02 -6.69 4.56
CA ALA A 121 2.45 -5.53 3.78
C ALA A 121 3.67 -4.85 4.41
N GLU A 122 3.67 -4.63 5.73
CA GLU A 122 4.78 -4.02 6.44
C GLU A 122 6.04 -4.89 6.39
N SER A 123 5.91 -6.19 6.57
CA SER A 123 7.02 -7.14 6.40
C SER A 123 7.59 -7.08 4.97
N ALA A 124 6.72 -7.02 3.96
CA ALA A 124 7.13 -6.89 2.56
C ALA A 124 7.81 -5.54 2.27
N ASN A 125 7.40 -4.46 2.94
CA ASN A 125 7.99 -3.14 2.80
C ASN A 125 9.46 -3.12 3.23
N VAL A 126 9.82 -3.84 4.30
CA VAL A 126 11.22 -3.97 4.75
C VAL A 126 12.10 -4.57 3.66
N TYR A 127 11.66 -5.66 3.04
CA TYR A 127 12.41 -6.29 1.94
C TYR A 127 12.51 -5.40 0.71
N ARG A 128 11.41 -4.75 0.31
CA ARG A 128 11.39 -3.81 -0.82
C ARG A 128 12.32 -2.64 -0.59
N LYS A 129 12.35 -2.09 0.62
CA LYS A 129 13.25 -1.01 1.03
C LYS A 129 14.70 -1.42 0.92
N ALA A 130 15.07 -2.57 1.46
CA ALA A 130 16.41 -3.10 1.37
C ALA A 130 16.83 -3.33 -0.10
N TYR A 131 15.95 -3.91 -0.89
CA TYR A 131 16.19 -4.14 -2.33
C TYR A 131 16.38 -2.81 -3.09
N ALA A 132 15.50 -1.83 -2.85
CA ALA A 132 15.59 -0.52 -3.51
C ALA A 132 16.91 0.18 -3.20
N LEU A 133 17.34 0.19 -1.94
CA LEU A 133 18.61 0.80 -1.52
C LEU A 133 19.83 0.04 -2.05
N ASP A 134 19.73 -1.27 -2.27
CA ASP A 134 20.88 -2.06 -2.77
C ASP A 134 20.96 -2.10 -4.30
N ARG A 135 19.82 -2.11 -5.00
CA ARG A 135 19.77 -2.39 -6.44
C ARG A 135 19.26 -1.24 -7.32
N CYS A 136 18.44 -0.35 -6.76
CA CYS A 136 17.77 0.68 -7.57
C CYS A 136 18.44 2.04 -7.47
N VAL A 137 19.24 2.28 -6.43
CA VAL A 137 19.92 3.57 -6.24
C VAL A 137 21.44 3.44 -6.28
N SER A 138 22.16 4.54 -6.53
CA SER A 138 23.61 4.52 -6.52
C SER A 138 24.16 4.29 -5.10
N LYS A 139 25.37 3.73 -4.99
CA LYS A 139 26.04 3.56 -3.69
C LYS A 139 26.18 4.88 -2.92
N ARG A 140 26.38 5.99 -3.62
CA ARG A 140 26.42 7.33 -3.03
C ARG A 140 25.06 7.71 -2.44
N THR A 141 23.99 7.52 -3.20
CA THR A 141 22.61 7.83 -2.78
C THR A 141 22.20 6.99 -1.58
N LYS A 142 22.51 5.68 -1.59
CA LYS A 142 22.29 4.78 -0.45
C LYS A 142 22.97 5.32 0.81
N ARG A 143 24.26 5.64 0.73
CA ARG A 143 25.03 6.18 1.87
C ARG A 143 24.43 7.47 2.41
N LEU A 144 24.04 8.40 1.53
CA LEU A 144 23.42 9.67 1.93
C LEU A 144 22.08 9.45 2.64
N HIS A 145 21.30 8.48 2.16
CA HIS A 145 20.02 8.11 2.79
C HIS A 145 20.23 7.46 4.17
N GLU A 146 21.16 6.50 4.27
CA GLU A 146 21.47 5.79 5.52
C GLU A 146 22.08 6.72 6.59
N ASN A 147 22.83 7.73 6.17
CA ASN A 147 23.41 8.75 7.06
C ASN A 147 22.46 9.91 7.40
N ASN A 148 21.21 9.89 6.89
CA ASN A 148 20.25 11.00 7.01
C ASN A 148 20.76 12.36 6.42
N GLU A 149 21.70 12.33 5.48
CA GLU A 149 22.14 13.51 4.73
C GLU A 149 21.18 13.85 3.60
N ASN A 150 20.49 12.85 3.05
CA ASN A 150 19.43 12.98 2.09
C ASN A 150 18.39 11.86 2.32
N TYR A 151 17.10 12.19 2.25
CA TYR A 151 16.04 11.24 2.50
C TYR A 151 15.25 10.94 1.22
N ILE A 152 15.17 9.65 0.87
CA ILE A 152 14.29 9.18 -0.20
C ILE A 152 12.98 8.79 0.45
N HIS A 153 11.93 9.54 0.13
CA HIS A 153 10.58 9.27 0.62
C HIS A 153 10.04 7.96 0.02
N ASP A 154 9.40 7.13 0.82
CA ASP A 154 8.75 5.87 0.40
C ASP A 154 9.66 4.98 -0.46
N VAL A 155 10.87 4.77 0.02
CA VAL A 155 11.91 4.03 -0.72
C VAL A 155 11.51 2.59 -1.03
N ASP A 156 10.61 1.99 -0.24
CA ASP A 156 10.03 0.67 -0.48
C ASP A 156 9.15 0.62 -1.74
N ALA A 157 8.48 1.72 -2.07
CA ALA A 157 7.69 1.84 -3.29
C ALA A 157 8.56 2.10 -4.54
N TYR A 158 9.78 2.61 -4.35
CA TYR A 158 10.68 3.00 -5.44
C TYR A 158 10.98 1.86 -6.42
N CYS A 159 11.20 0.64 -5.93
CA CYS A 159 11.50 -0.52 -6.76
C CYS A 159 10.29 -1.12 -7.49
N SER A 160 9.07 -0.85 -7.02
CA SER A 160 7.84 -1.39 -7.61
C SER A 160 7.28 -0.52 -8.72
N GLY A 161 7.79 0.71 -8.89
CA GLY A 161 7.26 1.67 -9.85
C GLY A 161 5.88 2.22 -9.49
N LYS A 162 5.40 2.00 -8.26
CA LYS A 162 4.16 2.61 -7.79
C LYS A 162 4.29 4.14 -7.77
N HIS A 163 3.22 4.79 -8.18
CA HIS A 163 3.14 6.25 -8.11
C HIS A 163 2.91 6.73 -6.68
N ASN A 164 3.31 7.97 -6.39
CA ASN A 164 3.04 8.57 -5.09
C ASN A 164 1.57 8.99 -4.99
N CYS A 165 1.26 10.21 -5.42
CA CYS A 165 -0.10 10.76 -5.37
C CYS A 165 -0.61 10.93 -6.80
N LEU A 166 -1.81 10.45 -7.08
CA LEU A 166 -2.44 10.59 -8.38
C LEU A 166 -3.81 11.25 -8.25
N THR A 167 -4.18 11.95 -9.30
CA THR A 167 -5.51 12.52 -9.46
C THR A 167 -6.29 11.68 -10.45
N GLU A 168 -7.40 11.11 -9.99
CA GLU A 168 -8.30 10.34 -10.85
C GLU A 168 -9.06 11.26 -11.82
N PRO A 169 -9.08 10.97 -13.13
CA PRO A 169 -9.84 11.72 -14.10
C PRO A 169 -11.33 11.36 -14.06
N LEU A 170 -11.98 11.60 -12.91
CA LEU A 170 -13.37 11.21 -12.63
C LEU A 170 -14.34 11.67 -13.71
N ASN A 171 -14.12 12.87 -14.28
CA ASN A 171 -14.96 13.37 -15.35
C ASN A 171 -15.00 12.40 -16.55
N LYS A 172 -13.86 11.84 -16.92
CA LYS A 172 -13.76 10.88 -18.03
C LYS A 172 -14.39 9.54 -17.66
N VAL A 173 -13.91 8.92 -16.58
CA VAL A 173 -14.31 7.54 -16.23
C VAL A 173 -15.79 7.44 -15.85
N LEU A 174 -16.38 8.47 -15.24
CA LEU A 174 -17.80 8.47 -14.91
C LEU A 174 -18.71 8.67 -16.13
N ASN A 175 -18.27 9.40 -17.15
CA ASN A 175 -19.05 9.63 -18.37
C ASN A 175 -18.88 8.55 -19.44
N GLU A 176 -17.69 7.97 -19.57
CA GLU A 176 -17.36 6.99 -20.60
C GLU A 176 -17.38 5.55 -20.08
N GLY A 177 -17.27 5.39 -18.76
CA GLY A 177 -16.97 4.10 -18.14
C GLY A 177 -15.49 3.76 -18.22
N ALA A 178 -15.12 2.59 -17.74
CA ALA A 178 -13.74 2.10 -17.77
C ALA A 178 -13.69 0.58 -17.89
N ILE A 179 -12.54 0.07 -18.33
CA ILE A 179 -12.20 -1.35 -18.28
C ILE A 179 -11.08 -1.50 -17.28
N VAL A 180 -11.31 -2.26 -16.21
CA VAL A 180 -10.34 -2.54 -15.17
C VAL A 180 -10.12 -4.06 -15.11
N GLY A 181 -8.96 -4.50 -15.57
CA GLY A 181 -8.71 -5.93 -15.74
C GLY A 181 -9.70 -6.56 -16.72
N GLN A 182 -10.56 -7.46 -16.23
CA GLN A 182 -11.62 -8.11 -17.02
C GLN A 182 -13.01 -7.51 -16.77
N THR A 183 -13.11 -6.49 -15.91
CA THR A 183 -14.38 -5.90 -15.50
C THR A 183 -14.68 -4.65 -16.32
N HIS A 184 -15.90 -4.61 -16.89
CA HIS A 184 -16.43 -3.43 -17.55
C HIS A 184 -17.28 -2.63 -16.59
N ILE A 185 -16.87 -1.40 -16.31
CA ILE A 185 -17.61 -0.44 -15.51
C ILE A 185 -18.38 0.47 -16.49
N ARG A 186 -19.71 0.43 -16.40
CA ARG A 186 -20.57 1.27 -17.27
C ARG A 186 -20.52 2.73 -16.84
N PRO A 187 -20.83 3.68 -17.77
CA PRO A 187 -21.04 5.08 -17.44
C PRO A 187 -22.09 5.27 -16.34
N ALA A 188 -21.91 6.27 -15.51
CA ALA A 188 -22.89 6.60 -14.48
C ALA A 188 -24.19 7.18 -15.10
N ALA A 189 -25.33 6.66 -14.64
CA ALA A 189 -26.65 7.07 -15.14
C ALA A 189 -27.34 8.11 -14.24
N SER A 190 -26.91 8.29 -13.00
CA SER A 190 -27.51 9.18 -12.00
C SER A 190 -26.44 9.74 -11.07
N ILE A 191 -26.81 10.70 -10.22
CA ILE A 191 -25.91 11.22 -9.16
C ILE A 191 -25.56 10.11 -8.17
N ASN A 192 -26.50 9.24 -7.84
CA ASN A 192 -26.25 8.12 -6.94
C ASN A 192 -25.19 7.17 -7.51
N SER A 193 -25.37 6.74 -8.78
CA SER A 193 -24.40 5.85 -9.42
C SER A 193 -23.02 6.52 -9.60
N ALA A 194 -22.97 7.83 -9.86
CA ALA A 194 -21.71 8.55 -9.99
C ALA A 194 -20.94 8.61 -8.66
N MET A 195 -21.63 8.88 -7.55
CA MET A 195 -21.04 8.90 -6.21
C MET A 195 -20.51 7.51 -5.81
N GLN A 196 -21.29 6.47 -6.06
CA GLN A 196 -20.88 5.09 -5.78
C GLN A 196 -19.66 4.67 -6.61
N LEU A 197 -19.68 4.94 -7.90
CA LEU A 197 -18.55 4.64 -8.78
C LEU A 197 -17.30 5.45 -8.41
N THR A 198 -17.44 6.66 -7.86
CA THR A 198 -16.30 7.43 -7.34
C THR A 198 -15.58 6.66 -6.25
N ALA A 199 -16.31 6.08 -5.29
CA ALA A 199 -15.69 5.26 -4.25
C ALA A 199 -14.94 4.06 -4.85
N VAL A 200 -15.55 3.39 -5.84
CA VAL A 200 -14.93 2.25 -6.54
C VAL A 200 -13.65 2.67 -7.26
N TYR A 201 -13.67 3.78 -8.00
CA TYR A 201 -12.48 4.27 -8.70
C TYR A 201 -11.38 4.68 -7.74
N PHE A 202 -11.69 5.35 -6.63
CA PHE A 202 -10.71 5.67 -5.61
C PHE A 202 -10.11 4.43 -4.97
N GLN A 203 -10.92 3.40 -4.73
CA GLN A 203 -10.45 2.13 -4.20
C GLN A 203 -9.52 1.40 -5.18
N ILE A 204 -9.85 1.38 -6.46
CA ILE A 204 -8.99 0.80 -7.51
C ILE A 204 -7.67 1.57 -7.59
N GLN A 205 -7.76 2.91 -7.67
CA GLN A 205 -6.60 3.78 -7.79
C GLN A 205 -5.64 3.64 -6.60
N SER A 206 -6.16 3.45 -5.38
CA SER A 206 -5.33 3.29 -4.19
C SER A 206 -4.43 2.06 -4.22
N GLN A 207 -4.78 1.04 -4.99
CA GLN A 207 -3.94 -0.15 -5.15
C GLN A 207 -2.72 0.12 -6.05
N GLU A 208 -2.80 1.11 -6.92
CA GLU A 208 -1.76 1.47 -7.90
C GLU A 208 -0.80 2.55 -7.38
N GLN A 209 -1.05 3.08 -6.20
CA GLN A 209 -0.25 4.14 -5.59
C GLN A 209 -0.05 3.92 -4.10
N PHE A 210 0.91 4.64 -3.51
CA PHE A 210 1.19 4.60 -2.07
C PHE A 210 0.85 5.91 -1.34
N GLY A 211 0.57 6.98 -2.10
CA GLY A 211 0.13 8.27 -1.57
C GLY A 211 -1.38 8.48 -1.66
N GLY A 212 -1.80 9.73 -1.57
CA GLY A 212 -3.22 10.10 -1.57
C GLY A 212 -3.86 10.02 -2.96
N VAL A 213 -5.11 9.55 -3.00
CA VAL A 213 -5.98 9.64 -4.17
C VAL A 213 -6.75 10.94 -4.11
N SER A 214 -6.87 11.63 -5.24
CA SER A 214 -7.67 12.84 -5.36
C SER A 214 -8.53 12.84 -6.60
N GLY A 215 -9.63 13.61 -6.55
CA GLY A 215 -10.45 13.93 -7.70
C GLY A 215 -10.55 15.44 -7.83
N SER A 216 -10.09 15.99 -8.96
CA SER A 216 -10.16 17.44 -9.18
C SER A 216 -11.56 17.88 -9.56
N SER A 217 -11.94 19.12 -9.16
CA SER A 217 -13.19 19.76 -9.58
C SER A 217 -14.42 18.87 -9.41
N TYR A 218 -14.53 18.23 -8.24
CA TYR A 218 -15.54 17.22 -7.98
C TYR A 218 -16.97 17.73 -8.14
N ASP A 219 -17.24 18.93 -7.70
CA ASP A 219 -18.51 19.63 -7.87
C ASP A 219 -18.92 19.75 -9.35
N TRP A 220 -18.01 20.21 -10.22
CA TRP A 220 -18.25 20.28 -11.66
C TRP A 220 -18.41 18.91 -12.31
N THR A 221 -17.63 17.94 -11.87
CA THR A 221 -17.71 16.56 -12.35
C THR A 221 -19.08 15.94 -12.09
N MET A 222 -19.74 16.30 -11.00
CA MET A 222 -21.06 15.77 -10.64
C MET A 222 -22.24 16.45 -11.35
N VAL A 223 -22.07 17.64 -11.93
CA VAL A 223 -23.14 18.39 -12.61
C VAL A 223 -23.90 17.58 -13.68
N PRO A 224 -23.25 16.85 -14.62
CA PRO A 224 -23.97 16.04 -15.61
C PRO A 224 -24.87 14.98 -14.96
N PHE A 225 -24.45 14.39 -13.87
CA PHE A 225 -25.17 13.31 -13.18
C PHE A 225 -26.34 13.85 -12.36
N VAL A 226 -26.18 15.02 -11.74
CA VAL A 226 -27.30 15.75 -11.12
C VAL A 226 -28.37 16.09 -12.16
N ARG A 227 -27.97 16.50 -13.37
CA ARG A 227 -28.91 16.77 -14.47
C ARG A 227 -29.63 15.50 -14.94
N LYS A 228 -28.92 14.36 -15.04
CA LYS A 228 -29.53 13.07 -15.38
C LYS A 228 -30.57 12.65 -14.32
N SER A 229 -30.25 12.81 -13.03
CA SER A 229 -31.18 12.54 -11.93
C SER A 229 -32.38 13.49 -11.95
N PHE A 230 -32.15 14.80 -12.16
CA PHE A 230 -33.25 15.75 -12.28
C PHE A 230 -34.21 15.41 -13.43
N PHE A 231 -33.67 15.04 -14.58
CA PHE A 231 -34.48 14.58 -15.69
C PHE A 231 -35.31 13.34 -15.35
N LYS A 232 -34.69 12.36 -14.74
CA LYS A 232 -35.36 11.13 -14.29
C LYS A 232 -36.51 11.45 -13.32
N HIS A 233 -36.27 12.25 -12.31
CA HIS A 233 -37.31 12.65 -11.35
C HIS A 233 -38.41 13.51 -11.98
N TYR A 234 -38.07 14.36 -12.93
CA TYR A 234 -39.08 15.16 -13.66
C TYR A 234 -40.02 14.23 -14.43
N VAL A 235 -39.49 13.26 -15.15
CA VAL A 235 -40.29 12.29 -15.92
C VAL A 235 -41.14 11.42 -14.98
N ILE A 236 -40.57 10.93 -13.89
CA ILE A 236 -41.27 10.14 -12.86
C ILE A 236 -42.45 10.95 -12.30
N ASN A 237 -42.23 12.18 -11.88
CA ASN A 237 -43.27 13.03 -11.30
C ASN A 237 -44.35 13.40 -12.35
N TYR A 238 -43.95 13.58 -13.62
CA TYR A 238 -44.89 13.76 -14.73
C TYR A 238 -45.80 12.54 -14.92
N ILE A 239 -45.22 11.33 -14.93
CA ILE A 239 -45.97 10.08 -15.07
C ILE A 239 -46.95 9.92 -13.91
N LYS A 240 -46.48 10.14 -12.66
CA LYS A 240 -47.32 10.08 -11.47
C LYS A 240 -48.52 11.00 -11.51
N GLN A 241 -48.39 12.13 -12.19
CA GLN A 241 -49.45 13.16 -12.29
C GLN A 241 -50.45 12.92 -13.46
N ASN A 242 -49.97 12.42 -14.59
CA ASN A 242 -50.71 12.39 -15.82
C ASN A 242 -51.20 11.01 -16.28
N GLU A 243 -50.58 9.95 -15.79
CA GLU A 243 -51.08 8.60 -16.01
C GLU A 243 -51.74 8.11 -14.71
N GLU A 244 -52.89 7.47 -14.78
CA GLU A 244 -53.54 6.81 -13.65
C GLU A 244 -52.71 5.61 -13.14
N LEU A 245 -51.43 5.80 -12.99
CA LEU A 245 -50.54 4.92 -12.31
C LEU A 245 -50.87 5.06 -10.82
N THR A 246 -51.79 4.26 -10.36
CA THR A 246 -52.16 4.15 -8.94
C THR A 246 -50.84 3.93 -8.16
N PHE A 247 -50.75 4.55 -7.00
CA PHE A 247 -49.61 4.41 -6.06
C PHE A 247 -49.21 2.93 -5.88
N ASP A 248 -50.19 2.02 -5.92
CA ASP A 248 -50.01 0.57 -5.82
C ASP A 248 -49.20 -0.02 -6.99
N ARG A 249 -49.35 0.48 -8.20
CA ARG A 249 -48.66 -0.03 -9.37
C ARG A 249 -47.18 0.44 -9.39
N ILE A 250 -46.93 1.69 -9.01
CA ILE A 250 -45.54 2.21 -8.86
C ILE A 250 -44.84 1.48 -7.74
N TRP A 251 -45.53 1.18 -6.64
CA TRP A 251 -44.96 0.46 -5.50
C TRP A 251 -44.61 -1.01 -5.81
N GLN A 252 -45.26 -1.61 -6.77
CA GLN A 252 -44.97 -2.97 -7.24
C GLN A 252 -43.87 -3.05 -8.29
N MET A 253 -43.47 -1.92 -8.89
CA MET A 253 -42.36 -1.85 -9.86
C MET A 253 -41.03 -1.85 -9.10
N SER A 254 -40.08 -2.67 -9.55
CA SER A 254 -38.70 -2.56 -9.07
C SER A 254 -38.06 -1.26 -9.60
N MET A 255 -36.99 -0.81 -8.96
CA MET A 255 -36.25 0.36 -9.47
C MET A 255 -35.71 0.13 -10.88
N ASP A 256 -35.36 -1.11 -11.21
CA ASP A 256 -34.87 -1.49 -12.55
C ASP A 256 -36.00 -1.39 -13.59
N ASP A 257 -37.22 -1.81 -13.23
CA ASP A 257 -38.41 -1.67 -14.11
C ASP A 257 -38.73 -0.20 -14.37
N ILE A 258 -38.61 0.66 -13.35
CA ILE A 258 -38.80 2.12 -13.50
C ILE A 258 -37.73 2.71 -14.41
N ASP A 259 -36.48 2.34 -14.23
CA ASP A 259 -35.35 2.81 -15.06
C ASP A 259 -35.48 2.32 -16.51
N GLU A 260 -35.87 1.07 -16.71
CA GLU A 260 -36.14 0.51 -18.05
C GLU A 260 -37.31 1.23 -18.69
N TRP A 261 -38.40 1.44 -17.96
CA TRP A 261 -39.58 2.15 -18.46
C TRP A 261 -39.22 3.60 -18.87
N VAL A 262 -38.54 4.35 -18.03
CA VAL A 262 -38.06 5.71 -18.30
C VAL A 262 -37.13 5.74 -19.51
N THR A 263 -36.27 4.75 -19.64
CA THR A 263 -35.32 4.66 -20.76
C THR A 263 -36.10 4.41 -22.09
N ASN A 264 -37.04 3.51 -22.08
CA ASN A 264 -37.81 3.13 -23.28
C ASN A 264 -38.78 4.24 -23.75
N HIS A 265 -39.31 5.05 -22.83
CA HIS A 265 -40.26 6.11 -23.13
C HIS A 265 -39.64 7.51 -23.18
N LYS A 266 -38.34 7.61 -22.89
CA LYS A 266 -37.62 8.90 -22.84
C LYS A 266 -37.78 9.75 -24.09
N GLU A 267 -37.63 9.17 -25.30
CA GLU A 267 -37.72 9.89 -26.54
C GLU A 267 -39.16 10.31 -26.85
N GLU A 268 -40.14 9.47 -26.53
CA GLU A 268 -41.56 9.76 -26.67
C GLU A 268 -41.96 10.97 -25.83
N TYR A 269 -41.55 11.04 -24.56
CA TYR A 269 -41.85 12.18 -23.69
C TYR A 269 -41.11 13.43 -24.09
N LEU A 270 -39.84 13.33 -24.49
CA LEU A 270 -39.11 14.48 -25.00
C LEU A 270 -39.78 15.07 -26.22
N ASN A 271 -40.25 14.22 -27.13
CA ASN A 271 -40.93 14.65 -28.36
C ASN A 271 -42.34 15.22 -28.06
N LYS A 272 -43.10 14.56 -27.16
CA LYS A 272 -44.45 15.01 -26.78
C LYS A 272 -44.45 16.39 -26.16
N PHE A 273 -43.42 16.78 -25.43
CA PHE A 273 -43.29 18.09 -24.82
C PHE A 273 -42.38 19.05 -25.59
N ASN A 274 -41.87 18.61 -26.74
CA ASN A 274 -40.88 19.37 -27.50
C ASN A 274 -39.70 19.85 -26.63
N LEU A 275 -39.28 18.97 -25.70
CA LEU A 275 -38.20 19.20 -24.79
C LEU A 275 -36.93 18.53 -25.34
N LYS A 276 -35.82 19.25 -25.31
CA LYS A 276 -34.49 18.69 -25.57
C LYS A 276 -33.79 18.51 -24.23
N PHE A 277 -32.87 17.54 -24.13
CA PHE A 277 -32.05 17.37 -22.92
C PHE A 277 -31.35 18.66 -22.49
N GLU A 278 -31.07 19.55 -23.43
CA GLU A 278 -30.47 20.86 -23.21
C GLU A 278 -31.43 21.84 -22.52
N ASP A 279 -32.76 21.66 -22.65
CA ASP A 279 -33.78 22.48 -21.98
C ASP A 279 -33.77 22.32 -20.45
N PHE A 280 -33.14 21.24 -19.95
CA PHE A 280 -32.88 21.02 -18.50
C PHE A 280 -31.62 21.74 -18.00
N ARG A 281 -30.99 22.60 -18.80
CA ARG A 281 -29.95 23.49 -18.31
C ARG A 281 -30.56 24.52 -17.35
N PHE A 282 -29.89 24.78 -16.27
CA PHE A 282 -30.24 25.85 -15.34
C PHE A 282 -30.41 27.18 -16.15
N GLY A 283 -31.61 27.72 -16.17
CA GLY A 283 -31.93 28.96 -16.85
C GLY A 283 -33.06 28.91 -17.87
N ASN A 284 -33.44 27.76 -18.40
CA ASN A 284 -34.53 27.67 -19.42
C ASN A 284 -35.86 27.20 -18.79
N GLN A 285 -36.19 27.74 -17.62
CA GLN A 285 -37.37 27.38 -16.82
C GLN A 285 -38.73 27.70 -17.53
N LYS A 286 -38.73 28.39 -18.65
CA LYS A 286 -39.99 28.78 -19.32
C LYS A 286 -40.74 27.63 -20.00
N LYS A 287 -40.06 26.48 -20.23
CA LYS A 287 -40.67 25.31 -20.88
C LYS A 287 -41.06 24.21 -19.92
N LEU A 288 -40.61 24.25 -18.68
CA LEU A 288 -40.94 23.26 -17.67
C LEU A 288 -42.10 23.70 -16.80
N ASP A 289 -43.00 22.77 -16.51
CA ASP A 289 -44.01 23.00 -15.49
C ASP A 289 -43.36 23.28 -14.17
N LYS A 290 -43.68 24.45 -13.57
CA LYS A 290 -43.03 24.90 -12.33
C LYS A 290 -43.23 23.96 -11.14
N TYR A 291 -44.40 23.32 -11.09
CA TYR A 291 -44.70 22.39 -10.01
C TYR A 291 -43.89 21.11 -10.16
N LEU A 292 -43.90 20.52 -11.36
CA LEU A 292 -43.11 19.31 -11.66
C LEU A 292 -41.60 19.56 -11.54
N ALA A 293 -41.13 20.73 -11.99
CA ALA A 293 -39.74 21.08 -11.84
C ALA A 293 -39.35 21.26 -10.35
N GLY A 294 -40.25 21.84 -9.53
CA GLY A 294 -40.05 21.98 -8.10
C GLY A 294 -39.97 20.63 -7.38
N ALA A 295 -40.89 19.70 -7.71
CA ALA A 295 -40.90 18.36 -7.16
C ALA A 295 -39.65 17.55 -7.58
N ALA A 296 -39.29 17.60 -8.85
CA ALA A 296 -38.08 16.94 -9.36
C ALA A 296 -36.79 17.50 -8.73
N LEU A 297 -36.74 18.80 -8.51
CA LEU A 297 -35.59 19.42 -7.83
C LEU A 297 -35.47 18.95 -6.37
N PHE A 298 -36.60 18.84 -5.68
CA PHE A 298 -36.62 18.32 -4.31
C PHE A 298 -36.13 16.87 -4.23
N ASP A 299 -36.67 16.01 -5.10
CA ASP A 299 -36.28 14.58 -5.17
C ASP A 299 -34.80 14.41 -5.55
N THR A 300 -34.32 15.21 -6.52
CA THR A 300 -32.91 15.20 -6.94
C THR A 300 -31.99 15.65 -5.80
N ARG A 301 -32.39 16.66 -5.04
CA ARG A 301 -31.63 17.12 -3.87
C ARG A 301 -31.53 16.03 -2.82
N LEU A 302 -32.64 15.34 -2.54
CA LEU A 302 -32.66 14.25 -1.59
C LEU A 302 -31.74 13.08 -2.05
N GLU A 303 -31.85 12.67 -3.34
CA GLU A 303 -30.96 11.67 -3.91
C GLU A 303 -29.47 12.07 -3.79
N ALA A 304 -29.15 13.32 -4.12
CA ALA A 304 -27.78 13.82 -4.07
C ALA A 304 -27.21 13.82 -2.62
N MET A 305 -28.04 14.20 -1.65
CA MET A 305 -27.65 14.17 -0.25
C MET A 305 -27.37 12.75 0.23
N GLN A 306 -28.28 11.83 -0.04
CA GLN A 306 -28.12 10.40 0.31
C GLN A 306 -26.90 9.78 -0.38
N ALA A 307 -26.69 10.11 -1.65
CA ALA A 307 -25.53 9.63 -2.40
C ALA A 307 -24.21 10.15 -1.84
N ALA A 308 -24.17 11.42 -1.41
CA ALA A 308 -23.00 12.01 -0.77
C ALA A 308 -22.69 11.37 0.59
N GLU A 309 -23.73 11.15 1.41
CA GLU A 309 -23.58 10.42 2.68
C GLU A 309 -23.04 8.99 2.44
N ALA A 310 -23.60 8.28 1.47
CA ALA A 310 -23.15 6.93 1.12
C ALA A 310 -21.68 6.93 0.63
N LEU A 311 -21.27 7.91 -0.17
CA LEU A 311 -19.88 8.05 -0.60
C LEU A 311 -18.95 8.24 0.59
N ILE A 312 -19.26 9.18 1.48
CA ILE A 312 -18.43 9.47 2.66
C ILE A 312 -18.37 8.25 3.56
N HIS A 313 -19.51 7.57 3.76
CA HIS A 313 -19.55 6.36 4.56
C HIS A 313 -18.66 5.25 3.96
N ASN A 314 -18.79 5.00 2.65
CA ASN A 314 -17.97 3.99 1.96
C ASN A 314 -16.47 4.32 2.04
N LEU A 315 -16.09 5.58 1.88
CA LEU A 315 -14.68 5.99 2.01
C LEU A 315 -14.17 5.83 3.44
N ASN A 316 -14.98 6.17 4.45
CA ASN A 316 -14.61 5.99 5.85
C ASN A 316 -14.48 4.53 6.25
N VAL A 317 -15.42 3.67 5.84
CA VAL A 317 -15.35 2.23 6.12
C VAL A 317 -14.17 1.56 5.43
N TRP A 318 -13.81 2.05 4.24
CA TRP A 318 -12.65 1.53 3.53
C TRP A 318 -11.33 2.01 4.11
N ALA A 319 -11.29 3.21 4.70
CA ALA A 319 -10.09 3.77 5.33
C ALA A 319 -9.78 3.16 6.72
N LEU A 320 -10.73 2.40 7.29
CA LEU A 320 -10.56 1.65 8.53
C LEU A 320 -9.97 0.27 8.26
#